data_70097a5fb2f195623f01b1d5a7b2cc60
#
_entry.id   70097a5fb2f195623f01b1d5a7b2cc60
#
_cell.length_a   1.000
_cell.length_b   1.000
_cell.length_c   1.000
_cell.angle_alpha   90.00
_cell.angle_beta   90.00
_cell.angle_gamma   90.00
#
_symmetry.space_group_name_H-M   'P 1'
#
loop_
_entity.id
_entity.type
_entity.pdbx_description
1 polymer ?
#
loop_
_entity_poly.entity_id
_entity_poly.type
_entity_poly.pdbx_seq_one_letter_code
_entity_poly.pdbx_strand_id
1 'polypeptide(L)'
;GGNERFNTYCVGNFYDEDKNGVLNGVEILPAINWEELCSGNPTFLATCPEIFPTISQQLDAEKAYEWIVKYVGASLPVRDQVDTYLIGELTSLGEKGTIIQNEQDTQQFPLGGVGEIESGVSLSDTDGDGMPDEFEDGYGLDKNNPDDASQMAENGYTNIENYIFTLDERLDK
;
A
#
# COMPACT_ATOMS: atom_id res chain seq x y z
N GLY A 1 13.16 -18.08 5.29
CA GLY A 1 14.32 -18.92 5.16
C GLY A 1 14.68 -19.17 3.72
N GLY A 2 15.92 -19.28 3.46
CA GLY A 2 16.53 -19.64 2.19
C GLY A 2 17.71 -20.55 2.41
N ASN A 3 18.31 -21.03 1.36
CA ASN A 3 19.54 -21.78 1.40
C ASN A 3 20.59 -21.09 0.50
N GLU A 4 21.80 -21.61 0.45
CA GLU A 4 22.93 -21.07 -0.33
C GLU A 4 22.69 -20.86 -1.83
N ARG A 5 21.60 -21.45 -2.39
CA ARG A 5 21.18 -21.23 -3.79
C ARG A 5 20.27 -20.03 -3.97
N PHE A 6 19.79 -19.46 -2.87
CA PHE A 6 18.93 -18.30 -2.87
C PHE A 6 19.76 -17.04 -2.65
N ASN A 7 19.82 -16.19 -3.67
CA ASN A 7 20.52 -14.92 -3.59
C ASN A 7 19.63 -13.83 -2.99
N THR A 8 20.16 -13.11 -2.02
CA THR A 8 19.43 -12.04 -1.33
C THR A 8 20.26 -10.76 -1.30
N TYR A 9 19.65 -9.66 -1.66
CA TYR A 9 20.15 -8.32 -1.39
C TYR A 9 19.31 -7.72 -0.26
N CYS A 10 19.94 -7.37 0.86
CA CYS A 10 19.25 -6.91 2.05
C CYS A 10 19.96 -5.66 2.59
N VAL A 11 19.27 -4.53 2.52
CA VAL A 11 19.76 -3.21 2.96
C VAL A 11 18.61 -2.42 3.57
N GLY A 12 18.85 -1.75 4.69
CA GLY A 12 17.91 -0.84 5.32
C GLY A 12 16.63 -1.51 5.86
N ASN A 13 16.69 -2.82 6.14
CA ASN A 13 15.57 -3.51 6.78
C ASN A 13 15.80 -3.56 8.29
N PHE A 14 14.74 -3.32 9.05
CA PHE A 14 14.75 -3.32 10.49
C PHE A 14 13.86 -4.45 11.03
N TYR A 15 14.24 -5.03 12.14
CA TYR A 15 13.48 -6.03 12.87
C TYR A 15 13.25 -5.58 14.29
N ASP A 16 11.99 -5.56 14.69
CA ASP A 16 11.55 -5.20 16.03
C ASP A 16 10.88 -6.42 16.65
N GLU A 17 11.51 -7.00 17.65
CA GLU A 17 11.11 -8.27 18.26
C GLU A 17 10.29 -8.09 19.54
N ASP A 18 10.53 -7.01 20.26
CA ASP A 18 10.11 -6.89 21.66
C ASP A 18 8.64 -6.53 21.86
N LYS A 19 7.94 -6.10 20.79
CA LYS A 19 6.48 -5.81 20.78
C LYS A 19 6.04 -4.90 21.91
N ASN A 20 6.86 -3.89 22.21
CA ASN A 20 6.69 -3.03 23.38
C ASN A 20 5.95 -1.71 23.10
N GLY A 21 5.41 -1.54 21.90
CA GLY A 21 4.73 -0.31 21.47
C GLY A 21 5.67 0.83 21.08
N VAL A 22 6.96 0.55 20.93
CA VAL A 22 7.98 1.53 20.58
C VAL A 22 8.70 1.10 19.30
N LEU A 23 8.82 1.98 18.32
CA LEU A 23 9.57 1.72 17.09
C LEU A 23 11.09 1.83 17.38
N ASN A 24 11.70 0.77 17.88
CA ASN A 24 13.09 0.72 18.32
C ASN A 24 13.85 -0.49 17.79
N GLY A 25 13.36 -1.09 16.70
CA GLY A 25 13.98 -2.25 16.07
C GLY A 25 15.43 -2.04 15.63
N VAL A 26 16.15 -3.13 15.40
CA VAL A 26 17.54 -3.11 14.96
C VAL A 26 17.66 -3.38 13.47
N GLU A 27 18.62 -2.73 12.81
CA GLU A 27 18.88 -2.97 11.40
C GLU A 27 19.40 -4.40 11.18
N ILE A 28 18.85 -5.09 10.19
CA ILE A 28 19.31 -6.41 9.76
C ILE A 28 20.57 -6.21 8.92
N LEU A 29 21.71 -6.58 9.49
CA LEU A 29 23.02 -6.56 8.85
C LEU A 29 23.48 -7.99 8.57
N PRO A 30 23.42 -8.47 7.30
CA PRO A 30 23.65 -9.87 6.95
C PRO A 30 24.94 -10.48 7.52
N ALA A 31 26.01 -9.71 7.56
CA ALA A 31 27.31 -10.17 8.05
C ALA A 31 27.46 -10.16 9.58
N ILE A 32 26.48 -9.58 10.31
CA ILE A 32 26.61 -9.31 11.74
C ILE A 32 25.55 -10.03 12.56
N ASN A 33 24.27 -9.88 12.22
CA ASN A 33 23.17 -10.31 13.07
C ASN A 33 22.10 -11.16 12.36
N TRP A 34 22.35 -11.60 11.12
CA TRP A 34 21.38 -12.41 10.38
C TRP A 34 20.98 -13.70 11.10
N GLU A 35 21.97 -14.45 11.61
CA GLU A 35 21.72 -15.72 12.27
C GLU A 35 20.90 -15.59 13.55
N GLU A 36 20.99 -14.41 14.20
CA GLU A 36 20.26 -14.10 15.43
C GLU A 36 18.81 -13.68 15.13
N LEU A 37 18.61 -12.83 14.11
CA LEU A 37 17.33 -12.21 13.82
C LEU A 37 16.50 -12.96 12.77
N CYS A 38 17.14 -13.70 11.90
CA CYS A 38 16.53 -14.35 10.74
C CYS A 38 16.87 -15.83 10.67
N SER A 39 16.20 -16.56 9.80
CA SER A 39 16.45 -17.98 9.57
C SER A 39 16.87 -18.27 8.13
N GLY A 40 17.66 -19.34 7.97
CA GLY A 40 18.18 -19.78 6.67
C GLY A 40 19.52 -19.14 6.34
N ASN A 41 20.21 -19.72 5.37
CA ASN A 41 21.55 -19.31 4.95
C ASN A 41 21.55 -18.95 3.45
N PRO A 42 20.96 -17.82 3.04
CA PRO A 42 21.02 -17.38 1.65
C PRO A 42 22.42 -16.86 1.32
N THR A 43 22.73 -16.76 0.03
CA THR A 43 23.91 -16.04 -0.43
C THR A 43 23.59 -14.55 -0.48
N PHE A 44 24.30 -13.75 0.31
CA PHE A 44 24.12 -12.30 0.33
C PHE A 44 24.89 -11.63 -0.79
N LEU A 45 24.20 -10.77 -1.53
CA LEU A 45 24.77 -9.94 -2.59
C LEU A 45 25.24 -8.60 -2.02
N ALA A 46 26.41 -8.14 -2.43
CA ALA A 46 26.93 -6.84 -2.00
C ALA A 46 26.23 -5.67 -2.71
N THR A 47 25.60 -5.92 -3.87
CA THR A 47 24.91 -4.91 -4.67
C THR A 47 23.59 -5.47 -5.17
N CYS A 48 22.61 -4.58 -5.38
CA CYS A 48 21.35 -4.95 -6.03
C CYS A 48 21.63 -5.44 -7.45
N PRO A 49 21.08 -6.59 -7.87
CA PRO A 49 21.23 -7.09 -9.22
C PRO A 49 20.64 -6.11 -10.26
N GLU A 50 21.36 -5.89 -11.36
CA GLU A 50 20.96 -4.99 -12.46
C GLU A 50 19.66 -5.40 -13.17
N ILE A 51 19.23 -6.66 -13.02
CA ILE A 51 17.96 -7.17 -13.58
C ILE A 51 16.73 -6.56 -12.93
N PHE A 52 16.86 -5.95 -11.75
CA PHE A 52 15.78 -5.25 -11.10
C PHE A 52 15.78 -3.78 -11.50
N PRO A 53 14.59 -3.20 -11.78
CA PRO A 53 14.50 -1.78 -12.11
C PRO A 53 15.03 -0.94 -10.94
N THR A 54 15.81 0.07 -11.27
CA THR A 54 16.28 1.03 -10.27
C THR A 54 15.08 1.83 -9.73
N ILE A 55 14.84 1.77 -8.44
CA ILE A 55 13.85 2.61 -7.77
C ILE A 55 14.49 3.98 -7.59
N SER A 56 13.94 5.01 -8.28
CA SER A 56 14.49 6.36 -8.28
C SER A 56 14.33 7.08 -6.93
N GLN A 57 13.34 6.67 -6.12
CA GLN A 57 13.07 7.21 -4.79
C GLN A 57 12.82 6.06 -3.83
N GLN A 58 13.87 5.60 -3.18
CA GLN A 58 13.76 4.62 -2.11
C GLN A 58 13.64 5.38 -0.77
N LEU A 59 12.58 5.10 -0.05
CA LEU A 59 12.42 5.59 1.32
C LEU A 59 13.31 4.78 2.27
N ASP A 60 13.85 5.42 3.30
CA ASP A 60 14.39 4.71 4.45
C ASP A 60 13.26 4.00 5.23
N ALA A 61 13.60 3.09 6.12
CA ALA A 61 12.62 2.25 6.81
C ALA A 61 11.60 3.06 7.63
N GLU A 62 12.03 4.14 8.29
CA GLU A 62 11.16 4.99 9.09
C GLU A 62 10.15 5.73 8.20
N LYS A 63 10.61 6.36 7.13
CA LYS A 63 9.73 7.03 6.17
C LYS A 63 8.83 6.06 5.41
N ALA A 64 9.33 4.85 5.12
CA ALA A 64 8.50 3.78 4.52
C ALA A 64 7.37 3.39 5.47
N TYR A 65 7.64 3.23 6.76
CA TYR A 65 6.62 2.98 7.77
C TYR A 65 5.58 4.10 7.84
N GLU A 66 6.02 5.37 7.95
CA GLU A 66 5.13 6.53 7.96
C GLU A 66 4.25 6.59 6.71
N TRP A 67 4.83 6.32 5.55
CA TRP A 67 4.11 6.29 4.29
C TRP A 67 3.05 5.18 4.25
N ILE A 68 3.40 3.98 4.71
CA ILE A 68 2.48 2.84 4.80
C ILE A 68 1.31 3.19 5.72
N VAL A 69 1.58 3.68 6.91
CA VAL A 69 0.54 4.07 7.87
C VAL A 69 -0.42 5.08 7.27
N LYS A 70 0.09 6.02 6.50
CA LYS A 70 -0.73 7.11 5.92
C LYS A 70 -1.52 6.66 4.69
N TYR A 71 -0.93 5.88 3.79
CA TYR A 71 -1.45 5.74 2.43
C TYR A 71 -1.84 4.32 2.01
N VAL A 72 -1.41 3.29 2.71
CA VAL A 72 -1.66 1.91 2.28
C VAL A 72 -3.09 1.47 2.58
N GLY A 73 -3.60 0.58 1.75
CA GLY A 73 -4.94 0.02 1.82
C GLY A 73 -5.99 0.85 1.08
N ALA A 74 -7.26 0.51 1.29
CA ALA A 74 -8.41 1.25 0.76
C ALA A 74 -8.57 2.56 1.55
N SER A 75 -7.79 3.57 1.19
CA SER A 75 -7.66 4.83 1.94
C SER A 75 -8.39 6.02 1.33
N LEU A 76 -9.00 5.86 0.15
CA LEU A 76 -9.67 6.94 -0.57
C LEU A 76 -11.17 6.64 -0.78
N PRO A 77 -12.05 7.64 -0.68
CA PRO A 77 -11.81 8.97 -0.09
C PRO A 77 -11.61 8.93 1.41
N VAL A 78 -12.02 7.84 2.07
CA VAL A 78 -11.84 7.55 3.51
C VAL A 78 -11.41 6.11 3.65
N ARG A 79 -10.44 5.85 4.52
CA ARG A 79 -9.98 4.48 4.78
C ARG A 79 -11.13 3.64 5.33
N ASP A 80 -11.34 2.45 4.75
CA ASP A 80 -12.37 1.54 5.21
C ASP A 80 -12.08 0.96 6.61
N GLN A 81 -13.07 0.28 7.19
CA GLN A 81 -12.97 -0.22 8.56
C GLN A 81 -11.96 -1.35 8.71
N VAL A 82 -11.82 -2.21 7.70
CA VAL A 82 -10.85 -3.32 7.72
C VAL A 82 -9.43 -2.78 7.71
N ASP A 83 -9.13 -1.88 6.77
CA ASP A 83 -7.80 -1.28 6.69
C ASP A 83 -7.50 -0.35 7.88
N THR A 84 -8.52 0.33 8.43
CA THR A 84 -8.38 1.07 9.68
C THR A 84 -8.01 0.15 10.84
N TYR A 85 -8.64 -1.02 10.93
CA TYR A 85 -8.31 -2.02 11.94
C TYR A 85 -6.87 -2.53 11.78
N LEU A 86 -6.48 -2.92 10.57
CA LEU A 86 -5.13 -3.44 10.28
C LEU A 86 -4.03 -2.39 10.51
N ILE A 87 -4.27 -1.15 10.13
CA ILE A 87 -3.35 -0.04 10.44
C ILE A 87 -3.28 0.21 11.96
N GLY A 88 -4.39 0.05 12.68
CA GLY A 88 -4.40 0.11 14.14
C GLY A 88 -3.56 -0.99 14.80
N GLU A 89 -3.53 -2.19 14.22
CA GLU A 89 -2.63 -3.26 14.67
C GLU A 89 -1.15 -2.92 14.33
N LEU A 90 -0.88 -2.47 13.10
CA LEU A 90 0.45 -2.05 12.68
C LEU A 90 1.02 -0.94 13.58
N THR A 91 0.22 0.09 13.86
CA THR A 91 0.64 1.24 14.69
C THR A 91 0.74 0.92 16.18
N SER A 92 0.20 -0.22 16.61
CA SER A 92 0.40 -0.70 17.97
C SER A 92 1.81 -1.24 18.23
N LEU A 93 2.64 -1.38 17.18
CA LEU A 93 4.02 -1.85 17.25
C LEU A 93 4.16 -3.15 18.06
N GLY A 94 3.27 -4.09 17.75
CA GLY A 94 3.26 -5.44 18.32
C GLY A 94 2.46 -5.62 19.60
N GLU A 95 1.90 -4.57 20.19
CA GLU A 95 1.01 -4.70 21.38
C GLU A 95 -0.33 -5.33 21.01
N LYS A 96 -0.78 -5.19 19.75
CA LYS A 96 -2.01 -5.76 19.21
C LYS A 96 -1.68 -6.59 17.98
N GLY A 97 -2.64 -7.39 17.59
CA GLY A 97 -2.57 -8.18 16.38
C GLY A 97 -2.57 -9.69 16.68
N THR A 98 -3.38 -10.39 15.91
CA THR A 98 -3.46 -11.86 15.93
C THR A 98 -3.59 -12.36 14.50
N ILE A 99 -3.21 -13.63 14.29
CA ILE A 99 -3.49 -14.28 13.00
C ILE A 99 -4.99 -14.59 12.95
N ILE A 100 -5.71 -13.86 12.09
CA ILE A 100 -7.15 -14.09 11.85
C ILE A 100 -7.28 -15.36 11.00
N GLN A 101 -7.92 -16.39 11.55
CA GLN A 101 -8.21 -17.63 10.84
C GLN A 101 -9.65 -17.66 10.31
N ASN A 102 -10.53 -16.87 10.91
CA ASN A 102 -11.92 -16.76 10.52
C ASN A 102 -12.39 -15.32 10.77
N GLU A 103 -12.61 -14.58 9.72
CA GLU A 103 -13.05 -13.18 9.75
C GLU A 103 -14.48 -13.00 10.28
N GLN A 104 -15.27 -14.07 10.29
CA GLN A 104 -16.63 -14.07 10.86
C GLN A 104 -16.62 -14.28 12.38
N ASP A 105 -15.50 -14.68 12.94
CA ASP A 105 -15.35 -14.84 14.39
C ASP A 105 -14.96 -13.50 15.03
N THR A 106 -15.93 -12.85 15.67
CA THR A 106 -15.74 -11.54 16.29
C THR A 106 -14.77 -11.54 17.47
N GLN A 107 -14.35 -12.70 17.98
CA GLN A 107 -13.28 -12.80 18.96
C GLN A 107 -11.90 -12.70 18.33
N GLN A 108 -11.76 -13.14 17.06
CA GLN A 108 -10.52 -13.05 16.28
C GLN A 108 -10.48 -11.76 15.47
N PHE A 109 -11.63 -11.35 14.94
CA PHE A 109 -11.78 -10.15 14.13
C PHE A 109 -13.04 -9.38 14.54
N PRO A 110 -12.92 -8.30 15.33
CA PRO A 110 -14.05 -7.60 15.92
C PRO A 110 -15.10 -7.08 14.95
N LEU A 111 -14.74 -6.83 13.70
CA LEU A 111 -15.67 -6.37 12.67
C LEU A 111 -16.64 -7.48 12.22
N GLY A 112 -16.27 -8.76 12.38
CA GLY A 112 -17.11 -9.90 11.97
C GLY A 112 -17.35 -9.99 10.47
N GLY A 113 -16.35 -9.62 9.66
CA GLY A 113 -16.40 -9.55 8.21
C GLY A 113 -15.83 -8.23 7.68
N VAL A 114 -16.32 -7.78 6.54
CA VAL A 114 -15.81 -6.56 5.88
C VAL A 114 -16.16 -5.25 6.60
N GLY A 115 -16.97 -5.30 7.65
CA GLY A 115 -17.47 -4.12 8.33
C GLY A 115 -18.52 -3.37 7.50
N GLU A 116 -18.77 -2.12 7.88
CA GLU A 116 -19.65 -1.22 7.13
C GLU A 116 -18.83 -0.49 6.06
N ILE A 117 -19.35 -0.46 4.83
CA ILE A 117 -18.79 0.34 3.74
C ILE A 117 -19.60 1.64 3.70
N GLU A 118 -18.94 2.74 4.04
CA GLU A 118 -19.56 4.05 3.98
C GLU A 118 -19.81 4.44 2.51
N SER A 119 -21.03 4.94 2.25
CA SER A 119 -21.38 5.47 0.94
C SER A 119 -21.06 6.97 0.89
N GLY A 120 -20.30 7.38 -0.12
CA GLY A 120 -20.10 8.78 -0.45
C GLY A 120 -21.33 9.41 -1.12
N VAL A 121 -21.28 10.72 -1.34
CA VAL A 121 -22.24 11.41 -2.22
C VAL A 121 -21.84 11.11 -3.66
N SER A 122 -22.77 10.56 -4.45
CA SER A 122 -22.55 10.36 -5.87
C SER A 122 -22.42 11.72 -6.57
N LEU A 123 -21.36 11.90 -7.32
CA LEU A 123 -21.22 13.03 -8.23
C LEU A 123 -22.14 12.85 -9.44
N SER A 124 -22.48 13.96 -10.12
CA SER A 124 -23.21 13.88 -11.39
C SER A 124 -22.33 13.22 -12.44
N ASP A 125 -22.86 12.21 -13.09
CA ASP A 125 -22.25 11.44 -14.17
C ASP A 125 -23.40 11.15 -15.16
N THR A 126 -23.48 11.97 -16.22
CA THR A 126 -24.66 12.02 -17.08
C THR A 126 -24.77 10.81 -17.99
N ASP A 127 -23.67 10.28 -18.47
CA ASP A 127 -23.65 9.12 -19.38
C ASP A 127 -23.32 7.79 -18.70
N GLY A 128 -22.88 7.85 -17.42
CA GLY A 128 -22.67 6.66 -16.58
C GLY A 128 -21.38 5.91 -16.88
N ASP A 129 -20.35 6.58 -17.36
CA ASP A 129 -19.07 5.98 -17.72
C ASP A 129 -18.07 5.91 -16.57
N GLY A 130 -18.39 6.53 -15.43
CA GLY A 130 -17.59 6.55 -14.21
C GLY A 130 -16.73 7.80 -14.04
N MET A 131 -16.76 8.74 -14.99
CA MET A 131 -16.17 10.06 -14.84
C MET A 131 -17.26 11.08 -14.49
N PRO A 132 -17.06 11.95 -13.49
CA PRO A 132 -18.03 13.00 -13.19
C PRO A 132 -18.08 14.07 -14.27
N ASP A 133 -19.29 14.61 -14.53
CA ASP A 133 -19.52 15.73 -15.47
C ASP A 133 -18.52 16.89 -15.24
N GLU A 134 -18.21 17.21 -13.98
CA GLU A 134 -17.27 18.28 -13.63
C GLU A 134 -15.84 18.00 -14.10
N PHE A 135 -15.41 16.74 -14.00
CA PHE A 135 -14.10 16.33 -14.51
C PHE A 135 -14.07 16.45 -16.02
N GLU A 136 -15.08 15.95 -16.70
CA GLU A 136 -15.17 15.96 -18.16
C GLU A 136 -15.23 17.38 -18.72
N ASP A 137 -16.09 18.25 -18.14
CA ASP A 137 -16.15 19.68 -18.49
C ASP A 137 -14.77 20.36 -18.30
N GLY A 138 -14.03 19.99 -17.24
CA GLY A 138 -12.70 20.55 -16.95
C GLY A 138 -11.61 20.09 -17.92
N TYR A 139 -11.72 18.87 -18.45
CA TYR A 139 -10.75 18.27 -19.37
C TYR A 139 -11.17 18.34 -20.85
N GLY A 140 -12.35 18.91 -21.13
CA GLY A 140 -12.86 19.08 -22.50
C GLY A 140 -13.34 17.77 -23.12
N LEU A 141 -13.82 16.85 -22.29
CA LEU A 141 -14.46 15.60 -22.68
C LEU A 141 -15.97 15.81 -22.87
N ASP A 142 -16.67 14.83 -23.42
CA ASP A 142 -18.11 14.94 -23.70
C ASP A 142 -18.91 14.08 -22.72
N LYS A 143 -19.43 14.69 -21.68
CA LYS A 143 -20.24 14.07 -20.61
C LYS A 143 -21.53 13.38 -21.07
N ASN A 144 -21.77 13.31 -22.37
CA ASN A 144 -22.88 12.56 -22.97
C ASN A 144 -22.39 11.40 -23.83
N ASN A 145 -21.09 11.11 -23.83
CA ASN A 145 -20.44 10.08 -24.63
C ASN A 145 -19.65 9.08 -23.79
N PRO A 146 -20.26 7.99 -23.33
CA PRO A 146 -19.61 7.03 -22.43
C PRO A 146 -18.39 6.32 -23.05
N ASP A 147 -18.17 6.43 -24.35
CA ASP A 147 -17.03 5.80 -25.02
C ASP A 147 -15.71 6.56 -24.81
N ASP A 148 -15.76 7.82 -24.40
CA ASP A 148 -14.56 8.61 -24.25
C ASP A 148 -13.76 8.30 -22.98
N ALA A 149 -14.37 7.69 -21.94
CA ALA A 149 -13.66 7.16 -20.77
C ALA A 149 -12.51 6.22 -21.17
N SER A 150 -12.72 5.40 -22.18
CA SER A 150 -11.75 4.42 -22.65
C SER A 150 -10.76 4.98 -23.69
N GLN A 151 -10.91 6.22 -24.13
CA GLN A 151 -10.01 6.85 -25.10
C GLN A 151 -8.68 7.18 -24.45
N MET A 152 -7.61 6.97 -25.22
CA MET A 152 -6.25 7.26 -24.79
C MET A 152 -5.96 8.75 -24.87
N ALA A 153 -5.55 9.35 -23.76
CA ALA A 153 -5.02 10.70 -23.71
C ALA A 153 -3.55 10.75 -24.20
N GLU A 154 -3.04 11.96 -24.41
CA GLU A 154 -1.65 12.17 -24.90
C GLU A 154 -0.55 11.58 -24.02
N ASN A 155 -0.83 11.44 -22.72
CA ASN A 155 0.10 10.87 -21.75
C ASN A 155 0.15 9.34 -21.75
N GLY A 156 -0.64 8.66 -22.60
CA GLY A 156 -0.66 7.21 -22.75
C GLY A 156 -1.55 6.46 -21.75
N TYR A 157 -2.35 7.17 -20.96
CA TYR A 157 -3.41 6.63 -20.11
C TYR A 157 -4.78 6.94 -20.70
N THR A 158 -5.77 6.14 -20.34
CA THR A 158 -7.18 6.43 -20.70
C THR A 158 -7.71 7.63 -19.90
N ASN A 159 -8.80 8.23 -20.36
CA ASN A 159 -9.39 9.37 -19.66
C ASN A 159 -9.88 8.99 -18.26
N ILE A 160 -10.48 7.81 -18.09
CA ILE A 160 -10.90 7.34 -16.77
C ILE A 160 -9.70 7.04 -15.84
N GLU A 161 -8.57 6.55 -16.35
CA GLU A 161 -7.35 6.41 -15.56
C GLU A 161 -6.82 7.77 -15.10
N ASN A 162 -6.88 8.78 -15.96
CA ASN A 162 -6.52 10.16 -15.61
C ASN A 162 -7.44 10.70 -14.51
N TYR A 163 -8.76 10.44 -14.60
CA TYR A 163 -9.69 10.80 -13.52
C TYR A 163 -9.30 10.13 -12.20
N ILE A 164 -9.07 8.83 -12.20
CA ILE A 164 -8.66 8.08 -11.01
C ILE A 164 -7.37 8.66 -10.41
N PHE A 165 -6.42 9.07 -11.24
CA PHE A 165 -5.18 9.71 -10.76
C PHE A 165 -5.43 11.04 -10.05
N THR A 166 -6.46 11.81 -10.43
CA THR A 166 -6.80 13.06 -9.72
C THR A 166 -7.31 12.82 -8.30
N LEU A 167 -7.82 11.62 -8.01
CA LEU A 167 -8.30 11.25 -6.68
C LEU A 167 -7.16 10.89 -5.73
N ASP A 168 -5.96 10.66 -6.24
CA ASP A 168 -4.81 10.22 -5.45
C ASP A 168 -3.85 11.37 -5.15
N GLU A 169 -4.01 11.98 -3.96
CA GLU A 169 -3.14 13.06 -3.49
C GLU A 169 -1.63 12.69 -3.43
N ARG A 170 -1.29 11.39 -3.57
CA ARG A 170 0.09 10.90 -3.54
C ARG A 170 0.83 11.19 -4.85
N LEU A 171 0.10 11.41 -5.94
CA LEU A 171 0.66 11.59 -7.28
C LEU A 171 1.04 13.05 -7.58
N ASP A 172 0.61 13.98 -6.74
CA ASP A 172 0.87 15.43 -6.90
C ASP A 172 2.20 15.91 -6.30
N LYS A 173 3.19 15.00 -6.07
CA LYS A 173 4.47 15.35 -5.43
C LYS A 173 5.68 14.95 -6.21
#